data_0ebc16275d2516931fe039385d8c5818
#
_entry.id   0ebc16275d2516931fe039385d8c5818
#
_cell.length_a   1.000
_cell.length_b   1.000
_cell.length_c   1.000
_cell.angle_alpha   90.00
_cell.angle_beta   90.00
_cell.angle_gamma   90.00
#
_symmetry.space_group_name_H-M   'P 1'
#
loop_
_entity.id
_entity.type
_entity.pdbx_description
1 polymer ?
#
loop_
_entity_poly.entity_id
_entity_poly.type
_entity_poly.pdbx_seq_one_letter_code
_entity_poly.pdbx_strand_id
1 'polypeptide(L)'
;MRSAATFLLVGENPTAIKISDIKQTSGDPGDLTLCLYNDNVTRLASYWYFSSEATGGELDEGWYLLDNNGEPDFEGGVKEASLPYGQGCVINSVNSSAEYTSAGEVDSIKREFTVPGGARKMMGNVLPRSVNLSEIKQTVGDPGDLTFCTYNNNVTRTASYWFFSTEATGGELEEGWYLLDNNGEPDFEKGPQNLELASGQGFVVNSVNSNAVLQFPKAINE
;
A
#
# COMPACT_ATOMS: atom_id res chain seq x y z
N MET A 1 16.14 -3.45 -14.73
CA MET A 1 14.96 -2.58 -14.46
C MET A 1 14.54 -2.88 -13.04
N ARG A 2 14.45 -1.90 -12.17
CA ARG A 2 13.97 -2.13 -10.81
C ARG A 2 12.44 -2.19 -10.87
N SER A 3 11.85 -3.30 -10.45
CA SER A 3 10.39 -3.42 -10.27
C SER A 3 10.07 -3.15 -8.82
N ALA A 4 9.13 -2.26 -8.54
CA ALA A 4 8.64 -2.03 -7.19
C ALA A 4 7.20 -2.52 -7.10
N ALA A 5 6.89 -3.34 -6.11
CA ALA A 5 5.54 -3.73 -5.78
C ALA A 5 5.19 -3.21 -4.38
N THR A 6 4.00 -2.67 -4.22
CA THR A 6 3.52 -2.20 -2.92
C THR A 6 2.55 -3.24 -2.36
N PHE A 7 2.71 -3.58 -1.09
CA PHE A 7 1.98 -4.66 -0.43
C PHE A 7 1.12 -4.21 0.69
N LEU A 8 0.05 -4.96 0.86
CA LEU A 8 -0.72 -5.00 2.07
C LEU A 8 -1.22 -6.42 2.36
N LEU A 9 -1.11 -6.84 3.61
CA LEU A 9 -1.62 -8.10 4.10
C LEU A 9 -2.93 -7.92 4.85
N VAL A 10 -3.85 -8.86 4.70
CA VAL A 10 -5.18 -8.84 5.33
C VAL A 10 -5.26 -9.94 6.38
N GLY A 11 -5.50 -9.57 7.64
CA GLY A 11 -5.80 -10.51 8.72
C GLY A 11 -7.14 -10.17 9.39
N GLU A 12 -7.80 -11.13 10.00
CA GLU A 12 -9.14 -10.99 10.62
C GLU A 12 -9.24 -9.98 11.77
N ASN A 13 -8.13 -9.61 12.36
CA ASN A 13 -8.09 -8.57 13.38
C ASN A 13 -7.32 -7.35 12.87
N PRO A 14 -7.70 -6.12 13.24
CA PRO A 14 -6.96 -4.92 12.89
C PRO A 14 -5.63 -4.84 13.66
N THR A 15 -4.92 -5.93 13.73
CA THR A 15 -3.60 -6.03 14.31
C THR A 15 -2.56 -5.77 13.23
N ALA A 16 -1.46 -5.18 13.64
CA ALA A 16 -0.31 -5.00 12.78
C ALA A 16 0.17 -6.34 12.20
N ILE A 17 0.55 -6.34 10.94
CA ILE A 17 1.16 -7.50 10.27
C ILE A 17 2.64 -7.49 10.57
N LYS A 18 3.19 -8.62 10.93
CA LYS A 18 4.63 -8.76 11.13
C LYS A 18 5.32 -8.94 9.78
N ILE A 19 6.49 -8.33 9.62
CA ILE A 19 7.28 -8.58 8.40
C ILE A 19 7.71 -10.05 8.29
N SER A 20 7.80 -10.79 9.40
CA SER A 20 8.02 -12.25 9.41
C SER A 20 6.94 -13.07 8.71
N ASP A 21 5.72 -12.51 8.55
CA ASP A 21 4.64 -13.16 7.81
C ASP A 21 4.80 -12.99 6.28
N ILE A 22 5.75 -12.16 5.85
CA ILE A 22 6.14 -11.96 4.45
C ILE A 22 7.43 -12.76 4.22
N LYS A 23 7.40 -13.72 3.32
CA LYS A 23 8.58 -14.55 3.02
C LYS A 23 8.97 -14.42 1.56
N GLN A 24 10.26 -14.26 1.30
CA GLN A 24 10.81 -14.45 -0.04
C GLN A 24 10.85 -15.95 -0.33
N THR A 25 10.21 -16.39 -1.39
CA THR A 25 10.04 -17.81 -1.75
C THR A 25 10.90 -18.23 -2.94
N SER A 26 11.46 -17.26 -3.67
CA SER A 26 12.47 -17.51 -4.69
C SER A 26 13.41 -16.32 -4.84
N GLY A 27 14.56 -16.54 -5.44
CA GLY A 27 15.63 -15.54 -5.60
C GLY A 27 16.68 -15.59 -4.48
N ASP A 28 17.81 -14.93 -4.73
CA ASP A 28 18.91 -14.84 -3.77
C ASP A 28 18.65 -13.78 -2.70
N PRO A 29 19.31 -13.85 -1.52
CA PRO A 29 19.28 -12.78 -0.53
C PRO A 29 19.63 -11.43 -1.15
N GLY A 30 18.81 -10.42 -0.88
CA GLY A 30 18.96 -9.08 -1.45
C GLY A 30 18.31 -8.87 -2.82
N ASP A 31 17.80 -9.92 -3.48
CA ASP A 31 16.98 -9.76 -4.69
C ASP A 31 15.69 -9.00 -4.41
N LEU A 32 15.12 -9.19 -3.22
CA LEU A 32 14.02 -8.38 -2.70
C LEU A 32 14.48 -7.53 -1.52
N THR A 33 14.14 -6.25 -1.58
CA THR A 33 14.29 -5.31 -0.47
C THR A 33 12.92 -4.86 -0.01
N LEU A 34 12.56 -5.14 1.23
CA LEU A 34 11.34 -4.64 1.86
C LEU A 34 11.64 -3.30 2.52
N CYS A 35 10.88 -2.26 2.15
CA CYS A 35 11.05 -0.91 2.67
C CYS A 35 9.80 -0.46 3.43
N LEU A 36 9.97 -0.05 4.68
CA LEU A 36 8.92 0.54 5.52
C LEU A 36 8.95 2.07 5.43
N TYR A 37 7.76 2.67 5.49
CA TYR A 37 7.56 4.11 5.39
C TYR A 37 6.68 4.63 6.53
N ASN A 38 6.90 5.88 6.93
CA ASN A 38 6.02 6.58 7.87
C ASN A 38 4.84 7.27 7.16
N ASP A 39 4.00 7.95 7.95
CA ASP A 39 2.82 8.69 7.46
C ASP A 39 3.17 9.90 6.55
N ASN A 40 4.43 10.22 6.36
CA ASN A 40 4.89 11.24 5.40
C ASN A 40 5.55 10.61 4.16
N VAL A 41 5.42 9.31 3.98
CA VAL A 41 6.07 8.54 2.91
C VAL A 41 7.60 8.71 2.92
N THR A 42 8.17 8.89 4.13
CA THR A 42 9.61 8.87 4.35
C THR A 42 10.02 7.45 4.74
N ARG A 43 11.04 6.92 4.08
CA ARG A 43 11.56 5.58 4.37
C ARG A 43 12.13 5.52 5.78
N LEU A 44 11.61 4.60 6.60
CA LEU A 44 12.04 4.35 7.97
C LEU A 44 13.15 3.29 8.05
N ALA A 45 12.98 2.21 7.30
CA ALA A 45 13.86 1.06 7.34
C ALA A 45 13.80 0.28 6.03
N SER A 46 14.85 -0.48 5.76
CA SER A 46 14.92 -1.42 4.65
C SER A 46 15.48 -2.74 5.14
N TYR A 47 15.01 -3.84 4.56
CA TYR A 47 15.36 -5.18 5.01
C TYR A 47 15.65 -6.10 3.82
N TRP A 48 16.59 -7.03 3.99
CA TRP A 48 16.77 -8.18 3.11
C TRP A 48 16.33 -9.46 3.81
N TYR A 49 15.73 -10.35 3.04
CA TYR A 49 15.34 -11.68 3.52
C TYR A 49 16.46 -12.68 3.29
N PHE A 50 16.75 -13.47 4.31
CA PHE A 50 17.65 -14.62 4.24
C PHE A 50 16.88 -15.88 4.59
N SER A 51 16.88 -16.86 3.69
CA SER A 51 16.35 -18.19 3.97
C SER A 51 17.44 -19.07 4.58
N SER A 52 17.04 -20.05 5.37
CA SER A 52 18.00 -21.03 5.93
C SER A 52 18.76 -21.77 4.84
N GLU A 53 18.14 -22.04 3.70
CA GLU A 53 18.77 -22.70 2.56
C GLU A 53 19.87 -21.84 1.94
N ALA A 54 19.61 -20.57 1.71
CA ALA A 54 20.58 -19.65 1.11
C ALA A 54 21.84 -19.44 1.97
N THR A 55 21.72 -19.59 3.29
CA THR A 55 22.84 -19.42 4.24
C THR A 55 23.47 -20.73 4.68
N GLY A 56 22.99 -21.87 4.16
CA GLY A 56 23.44 -23.20 4.63
C GLY A 56 23.15 -23.45 6.11
N GLY A 57 22.22 -22.73 6.69
CA GLY A 57 21.83 -22.81 8.10
C GLY A 57 22.77 -22.03 9.05
N GLU A 58 23.66 -21.18 8.52
CA GLU A 58 24.55 -20.35 9.35
C GLU A 58 23.82 -19.14 9.96
N LEU A 59 22.74 -18.68 9.35
CA LEU A 59 21.91 -17.58 9.83
C LEU A 59 20.47 -18.03 10.08
N ASP A 60 19.82 -17.39 11.02
CA ASP A 60 18.38 -17.57 11.24
C ASP A 60 17.59 -17.07 10.03
N GLU A 61 16.55 -17.80 9.64
CA GLU A 61 15.66 -17.38 8.56
C GLU A 61 14.88 -16.14 8.94
N GLY A 62 14.90 -15.10 8.09
CA GLY A 62 14.09 -13.90 8.30
C GLY A 62 14.65 -12.64 7.65
N TRP A 63 14.09 -11.51 8.07
CA TRP A 63 14.43 -10.19 7.58
C TRP A 63 15.52 -9.53 8.42
N TYR A 64 16.61 -9.13 7.78
CA TYR A 64 17.73 -8.42 8.39
C TYR A 64 17.68 -6.94 8.01
N LEU A 65 17.81 -6.05 9.02
CA LEU A 65 17.85 -4.61 8.81
C LEU A 65 19.08 -4.23 7.99
N LEU A 66 18.91 -3.36 7.01
CA LEU A 66 20.02 -2.78 6.28
C LEU A 66 20.54 -1.54 6.98
N ASP A 67 21.85 -1.42 7.05
CA ASP A 67 22.53 -0.22 7.53
C ASP A 67 22.45 0.93 6.51
N ASN A 68 23.11 2.04 6.80
CA ASN A 68 23.16 3.23 5.92
C ASN A 68 23.93 2.98 4.60
N ASN A 69 24.73 1.93 4.52
CA ASN A 69 25.46 1.54 3.32
C ASN A 69 24.64 0.55 2.48
N GLY A 70 23.53 0.07 3.01
CA GLY A 70 22.68 -0.94 2.39
C GLY A 70 23.13 -2.38 2.65
N GLU A 71 23.95 -2.58 3.69
CA GLU A 71 24.45 -3.91 4.09
C GLU A 71 23.62 -4.47 5.27
N PRO A 72 23.34 -5.78 5.30
CA PRO A 72 22.55 -6.39 6.36
C PRO A 72 23.30 -6.42 7.69
N ASP A 73 22.63 -6.03 8.76
CA ASP A 73 23.10 -6.09 10.14
C ASP A 73 22.94 -7.52 10.69
N PHE A 74 23.92 -8.37 10.45
CA PHE A 74 23.90 -9.74 10.94
C PHE A 74 24.10 -9.85 12.46
N GLU A 75 24.84 -8.90 13.07
CA GLU A 75 25.06 -8.90 14.51
C GLU A 75 23.76 -8.60 15.26
N GLY A 76 22.93 -7.74 14.69
CA GLY A 76 21.63 -7.41 15.24
C GLY A 76 20.57 -8.50 15.05
N GLY A 77 20.85 -9.52 14.25
CA GLY A 77 19.97 -10.66 13.98
C GLY A 77 18.69 -10.33 13.25
N VAL A 78 17.80 -11.31 13.13
CA VAL A 78 16.47 -11.19 12.51
C VAL A 78 15.65 -10.12 13.23
N LYS A 79 15.01 -9.24 12.45
CA LYS A 79 14.18 -8.16 12.99
C LYS A 79 12.70 -8.48 12.89
N GLU A 80 12.00 -8.18 13.96
CA GLU A 80 10.56 -8.13 13.99
C GLU A 80 10.11 -6.69 13.85
N ALA A 81 9.44 -6.38 12.74
CA ALA A 81 8.76 -5.11 12.54
C ALA A 81 7.30 -5.36 12.22
N SER A 82 6.46 -4.39 12.50
CA SER A 82 5.02 -4.51 12.27
C SER A 82 4.55 -3.41 11.34
N LEU A 83 3.72 -3.78 10.38
CA LEU A 83 2.96 -2.88 9.53
C LEU A 83 1.58 -2.70 10.15
N PRO A 84 1.19 -1.51 10.58
CA PRO A 84 -0.19 -1.23 10.98
C PRO A 84 -1.15 -1.65 9.88
N TYR A 85 -2.33 -2.11 10.26
CA TYR A 85 -3.37 -2.47 9.29
C TYR A 85 -3.66 -1.29 8.35
N GLY A 86 -3.72 -1.55 7.06
CA GLY A 86 -3.91 -0.51 6.04
C GLY A 86 -2.63 0.18 5.58
N GLN A 87 -1.52 0.04 6.30
CA GLN A 87 -0.25 0.61 5.87
C GLN A 87 0.41 -0.29 4.82
N GLY A 88 0.83 0.33 3.72
CA GLY A 88 1.63 -0.32 2.69
C GLY A 88 3.13 -0.29 2.99
N CYS A 89 3.84 -1.21 2.36
CA CYS A 89 5.29 -1.18 2.25
C CYS A 89 5.70 -1.22 0.77
N VAL A 90 6.94 -0.94 0.47
CA VAL A 90 7.48 -1.12 -0.88
C VAL A 90 8.40 -2.33 -0.88
N ILE A 91 8.17 -3.25 -1.81
CA ILE A 91 9.10 -4.31 -2.12
C ILE A 91 9.78 -3.98 -3.44
N ASN A 92 11.09 -3.79 -3.41
CA ASN A 92 11.89 -3.58 -4.59
C ASN A 92 12.53 -4.90 -5.00
N SER A 93 12.34 -5.30 -6.26
CA SER A 93 13.13 -6.35 -6.87
C SER A 93 14.36 -5.73 -7.55
N VAL A 94 15.54 -6.22 -7.20
CA VAL A 94 16.80 -5.76 -7.79
C VAL A 94 17.15 -6.61 -9.00
N ASN A 95 16.93 -7.91 -8.90
CA ASN A 95 17.17 -8.90 -9.94
C ASN A 95 15.89 -9.65 -10.27
N SER A 96 15.64 -9.98 -11.43
CA SER A 96 14.43 -10.12 -12.21
C SER A 96 13.34 -11.13 -11.82
N SER A 97 13.48 -12.02 -10.86
CA SER A 97 12.48 -13.07 -10.65
C SER A 97 12.31 -13.53 -9.20
N ALA A 98 12.61 -12.67 -8.25
CA ALA A 98 12.34 -12.99 -6.87
C ALA A 98 10.83 -12.92 -6.60
N GLU A 99 10.33 -13.92 -5.90
CA GLU A 99 8.94 -14.03 -5.48
C GLU A 99 8.85 -13.96 -3.96
N TYR A 100 7.71 -13.53 -3.47
CA TYR A 100 7.40 -13.56 -2.07
C TYR A 100 5.97 -14.03 -1.88
N THR A 101 5.70 -14.58 -0.72
CA THR A 101 4.36 -14.93 -0.27
C THR A 101 4.04 -14.21 1.02
N SER A 102 2.78 -13.93 1.16
CA SER A 102 2.22 -13.50 2.41
C SER A 102 0.93 -14.27 2.67
N ALA A 103 0.66 -14.62 3.90
CA ALA A 103 -0.54 -15.31 4.30
C ALA A 103 -1.30 -14.47 5.35
N GLY A 104 -2.63 -14.44 5.24
CA GLY A 104 -3.51 -13.76 6.18
C GLY A 104 -4.93 -14.29 6.06
N GLU A 105 -5.75 -13.99 7.03
CA GLU A 105 -7.16 -14.35 7.02
C GLU A 105 -7.98 -13.29 6.27
N VAL A 106 -9.05 -13.72 5.61
CA VAL A 106 -9.93 -12.86 4.82
C VAL A 106 -11.13 -12.46 5.66
N ASP A 107 -11.32 -11.16 5.82
CA ASP A 107 -12.42 -10.59 6.57
C ASP A 107 -13.60 -10.26 5.66
N SER A 108 -14.82 -10.49 6.16
CA SER A 108 -16.08 -10.21 5.47
C SER A 108 -16.66 -8.82 5.76
N ILE A 109 -16.03 -8.00 6.59
CA ILE A 109 -16.53 -6.66 6.93
C ILE A 109 -15.97 -5.57 6.02
N LYS A 110 -16.70 -4.46 5.92
CA LYS A 110 -16.19 -3.23 5.33
C LYS A 110 -15.07 -2.66 6.20
N ARG A 111 -14.03 -2.14 5.59
CA ARG A 111 -12.89 -1.54 6.29
C ARG A 111 -12.84 -0.04 6.06
N GLU A 112 -12.60 0.69 7.14
CA GLU A 112 -12.43 2.14 7.14
C GLU A 112 -11.02 2.49 7.61
N PHE A 113 -10.40 3.43 6.91
CA PHE A 113 -9.06 3.92 7.20
C PHE A 113 -9.08 5.44 7.32
N THR A 114 -8.73 5.91 8.49
CA THR A 114 -8.56 7.36 8.71
C THR A 114 -7.20 7.80 8.22
N VAL A 115 -7.19 8.83 7.39
CA VAL A 115 -6.01 9.57 6.97
C VAL A 115 -6.03 10.93 7.67
N PRO A 116 -5.13 11.16 8.63
CA PRO A 116 -5.11 12.44 9.36
C PRO A 116 -4.82 13.62 8.44
N GLY A 117 -5.34 14.80 8.78
CA GLY A 117 -5.05 16.03 8.05
C GLY A 117 -3.55 16.32 8.00
N GLY A 118 -3.05 16.67 6.82
CA GLY A 118 -1.64 16.88 6.55
C GLY A 118 -0.80 15.61 6.40
N ALA A 119 -1.37 14.42 6.57
CA ALA A 119 -0.66 13.17 6.43
C ALA A 119 -0.68 12.63 5.00
N ARG A 120 0.39 11.88 4.67
CA ARG A 120 0.49 11.08 3.45
C ARG A 120 0.68 9.64 3.86
N LYS A 121 -0.21 8.76 3.45
CA LYS A 121 -0.11 7.33 3.77
C LYS A 121 0.12 6.50 2.52
N MET A 122 1.10 5.63 2.61
CA MET A 122 1.23 4.52 1.67
C MET A 122 0.27 3.42 2.11
N MET A 123 -0.59 3.02 1.20
CA MET A 123 -1.62 2.01 1.44
C MET A 123 -1.62 1.01 0.29
N GLY A 124 -2.43 -0.03 0.39
CA GLY A 124 -2.64 -0.97 -0.70
C GLY A 124 -4.05 -1.53 -0.70
N ASN A 125 -4.42 -2.21 -1.78
CA ASN A 125 -5.67 -2.95 -1.82
C ASN A 125 -5.61 -4.10 -0.81
N VAL A 126 -6.34 -3.94 0.29
CA VAL A 126 -6.40 -4.87 1.44
C VAL A 126 -7.19 -6.14 1.15
N LEU A 127 -7.83 -6.21 -0.02
CA LEU A 127 -8.73 -7.30 -0.35
C LEU A 127 -7.99 -8.40 -1.12
N PRO A 128 -8.38 -9.67 -0.94
CA PRO A 128 -7.77 -10.80 -1.66
C PRO A 128 -8.21 -10.87 -3.13
N ARG A 129 -8.91 -9.84 -3.60
CA ARG A 129 -9.39 -9.68 -4.98
C ARG A 129 -9.02 -8.32 -5.53
N SER A 130 -9.07 -8.18 -6.82
CA SER A 130 -9.10 -6.85 -7.43
C SER A 130 -10.32 -6.06 -6.94
N VAL A 131 -10.15 -4.77 -6.80
CA VAL A 131 -11.21 -3.82 -6.46
C VAL A 131 -11.22 -2.67 -7.45
N ASN A 132 -12.39 -2.28 -7.87
CA ASN A 132 -12.53 -1.08 -8.70
C ASN A 132 -12.48 0.16 -7.81
N LEU A 133 -11.85 1.23 -8.30
CA LEU A 133 -11.76 2.49 -7.58
C LEU A 133 -13.15 3.03 -7.19
N SER A 134 -14.17 2.78 -8.02
CA SER A 134 -15.57 3.12 -7.74
C SER A 134 -16.17 2.41 -6.51
N GLU A 135 -15.59 1.28 -6.07
CA GLU A 135 -16.00 0.56 -4.87
C GLU A 135 -15.40 1.16 -3.58
N ILE A 136 -14.34 1.96 -3.71
CA ILE A 136 -13.66 2.65 -2.60
C ILE A 136 -14.27 4.04 -2.48
N LYS A 137 -14.73 4.41 -1.28
CA LYS A 137 -15.40 5.70 -1.06
C LYS A 137 -14.65 6.53 -0.03
N GLN A 138 -14.65 7.85 -0.23
CA GLN A 138 -14.34 8.78 0.84
C GLN A 138 -15.64 9.06 1.59
N THR A 139 -15.71 8.66 2.87
CA THR A 139 -16.93 8.79 3.68
C THR A 139 -16.88 9.96 4.67
N VAL A 140 -15.69 10.55 4.87
CA VAL A 140 -15.45 11.74 5.69
C VAL A 140 -14.47 12.64 4.97
N GLY A 141 -14.66 13.94 5.06
CA GLY A 141 -13.87 15.00 4.41
C GLY A 141 -14.56 15.54 3.16
N ASP A 142 -14.25 16.79 2.81
CA ASP A 142 -14.77 17.46 1.62
C ASP A 142 -14.03 16.98 0.34
N PRO A 143 -14.62 17.20 -0.85
CA PRO A 143 -13.91 16.97 -2.10
C PRO A 143 -12.57 17.73 -2.13
N GLY A 144 -11.50 17.00 -2.48
CA GLY A 144 -10.14 17.56 -2.46
C GLY A 144 -9.40 17.48 -1.12
N ASP A 145 -10.07 17.17 -0.01
CA ASP A 145 -9.39 16.90 1.26
C ASP A 145 -8.49 15.70 1.17
N LEU A 146 -8.88 14.68 0.42
CA LEU A 146 -8.09 13.50 0.17
C LEU A 146 -7.78 13.34 -1.31
N THR A 147 -6.50 13.23 -1.64
CA THR A 147 -6.03 12.88 -2.98
C THR A 147 -5.58 11.43 -3.00
N PHE A 148 -6.20 10.63 -3.86
CA PHE A 148 -5.81 9.25 -4.12
C PHE A 148 -4.82 9.22 -5.30
N CYS A 149 -3.62 8.68 -5.09
CA CYS A 149 -2.56 8.66 -6.09
C CYS A 149 -2.17 7.23 -6.45
N THR A 150 -2.17 6.91 -7.73
CA THR A 150 -1.71 5.62 -8.26
C THR A 150 -0.27 5.70 -8.73
N TYR A 151 0.42 4.56 -8.67
CA TYR A 151 1.83 4.43 -9.02
C TYR A 151 2.05 3.22 -9.92
N ASN A 152 3.04 3.30 -10.79
CA ASN A 152 3.53 2.16 -11.56
C ASN A 152 4.59 1.37 -10.77
N ASN A 153 5.06 0.28 -11.36
CA ASN A 153 6.10 -0.58 -10.77
C ASN A 153 7.46 0.10 -10.54
N ASN A 154 7.67 1.30 -11.08
CA ASN A 154 8.88 2.11 -10.84
C ASN A 154 8.66 3.16 -9.74
N VAL A 155 7.57 3.07 -8.98
CA VAL A 155 7.16 4.03 -7.94
C VAL A 155 7.01 5.46 -8.52
N THR A 156 6.65 5.56 -9.80
CA THR A 156 6.30 6.83 -10.43
C THR A 156 4.80 7.02 -10.39
N ARG A 157 4.35 8.17 -9.90
CA ARG A 157 2.93 8.53 -9.86
C ARG A 157 2.37 8.55 -11.28
N THR A 158 1.30 7.78 -11.52
CA THR A 158 0.65 7.66 -12.83
C THR A 158 -0.60 8.54 -12.92
N ALA A 159 -1.34 8.68 -11.83
CA ALA A 159 -2.56 9.49 -11.79
C ALA A 159 -2.89 9.93 -10.37
N SER A 160 -3.74 10.94 -10.26
CA SER A 160 -4.30 11.42 -8.99
C SER A 160 -5.79 11.67 -9.15
N TYR A 161 -6.56 11.45 -8.09
CA TYR A 161 -8.01 11.52 -8.12
C TYR A 161 -8.56 12.22 -6.87
N TRP A 162 -9.65 12.95 -7.02
CA TRP A 162 -10.49 13.41 -5.93
C TRP A 162 -11.85 12.71 -5.96
N PHE A 163 -12.38 12.42 -4.77
CA PHE A 163 -13.73 11.86 -4.62
C PHE A 163 -14.77 12.95 -4.47
N PHE A 164 -15.85 12.82 -5.22
CA PHE A 164 -17.04 13.66 -5.09
C PHE A 164 -18.22 12.79 -4.69
N SER A 165 -18.82 13.07 -3.55
CA SER A 165 -20.07 12.42 -3.13
C SER A 165 -21.26 13.18 -3.69
N THR A 166 -22.37 12.49 -3.89
CA THR A 166 -23.64 13.10 -4.30
C THR A 166 -24.07 14.20 -3.34
N GLU A 167 -23.85 14.02 -2.03
CA GLU A 167 -24.19 15.00 -1.00
C GLU A 167 -23.36 16.28 -1.13
N ALA A 168 -22.04 16.16 -1.29
CA ALA A 168 -21.13 17.29 -1.40
C ALA A 168 -21.40 18.16 -2.65
N THR A 169 -21.94 17.57 -3.71
CA THR A 169 -22.24 18.26 -4.97
C THR A 169 -23.71 18.67 -5.11
N GLY A 170 -24.54 18.40 -4.09
CA GLY A 170 -25.99 18.64 -4.18
C GLY A 170 -26.69 17.84 -5.29
N GLY A 171 -26.06 16.75 -5.74
CA GLY A 171 -26.56 15.91 -6.83
C GLY A 171 -26.23 16.43 -8.25
N GLU A 172 -25.39 17.47 -8.37
CA GLU A 172 -24.97 18.01 -9.67
C GLU A 172 -23.98 17.12 -10.40
N LEU A 173 -23.18 16.33 -9.65
CA LEU A 173 -22.20 15.42 -10.19
C LEU A 173 -22.53 13.98 -9.82
N GLU A 174 -22.17 13.04 -10.68
CA GLU A 174 -22.18 11.61 -10.37
C GLU A 174 -21.15 11.30 -9.28
N GLU A 175 -21.52 10.47 -8.29
CA GLU A 175 -20.61 10.07 -7.22
C GLU A 175 -19.44 9.25 -7.76
N GLY A 176 -18.23 9.62 -7.37
CA GLY A 176 -17.03 8.84 -7.72
C GLY A 176 -15.72 9.62 -7.70
N TRP A 177 -14.68 8.97 -8.20
CA TRP A 177 -13.33 9.50 -8.27
C TRP A 177 -13.06 10.17 -9.62
N TYR A 178 -12.75 11.44 -9.60
CA TYR A 178 -12.46 12.25 -10.78
C TYR A 178 -10.96 12.39 -10.95
N LEU A 179 -10.47 12.11 -12.16
CA LEU A 179 -9.07 12.28 -12.52
C LEU A 179 -8.68 13.75 -12.44
N LEU A 180 -7.53 14.03 -11.84
CA LEU A 180 -6.96 15.36 -11.84
C LEU A 180 -6.09 15.57 -13.08
N ASP A 181 -6.23 16.75 -13.67
CA ASP A 181 -5.36 17.21 -14.76
C ASP A 181 -3.95 17.60 -14.26
N ASN A 182 -3.12 18.13 -15.14
CA ASN A 182 -1.75 18.55 -14.80
C ASN A 182 -1.71 19.79 -13.87
N ASN A 183 -2.81 20.54 -13.75
CA ASN A 183 -2.92 21.68 -12.84
C ASN A 183 -3.47 21.25 -11.46
N GLY A 184 -3.89 19.99 -11.33
CA GLY A 184 -4.52 19.46 -10.13
C GLY A 184 -6.01 19.71 -10.06
N GLU A 185 -6.66 20.07 -11.17
CA GLU A 185 -8.08 20.29 -11.27
C GLU A 185 -8.82 19.03 -11.73
N PRO A 186 -10.00 18.70 -11.15
CA PRO A 186 -10.76 17.52 -11.55
C PRO A 186 -11.36 17.66 -12.96
N ASP A 187 -11.19 16.63 -13.77
CA ASP A 187 -11.72 16.53 -15.12
C ASP A 187 -13.20 16.07 -15.07
N PHE A 188 -14.10 17.02 -14.93
CA PHE A 188 -15.53 16.74 -14.87
C PHE A 188 -16.13 16.29 -16.21
N GLU A 189 -15.49 16.62 -17.34
CA GLU A 189 -16.00 16.23 -18.66
C GLU A 189 -15.90 14.71 -18.89
N LYS A 190 -14.86 14.07 -18.31
CA LYS A 190 -14.68 12.63 -18.40
C LYS A 190 -15.52 11.84 -17.40
N GLY A 191 -16.13 12.51 -16.43
CA GLY A 191 -16.87 11.87 -15.37
C GLY A 191 -16.00 11.03 -14.42
N PRO A 192 -16.62 10.29 -13.47
CA PRO A 192 -15.88 9.47 -12.52
C PRO A 192 -15.17 8.32 -13.21
N GLN A 193 -13.96 8.06 -12.75
CA GLN A 193 -13.07 7.04 -13.32
C GLN A 193 -13.20 5.72 -12.58
N ASN A 194 -13.11 4.64 -13.32
CA ASN A 194 -13.15 3.29 -12.78
C ASN A 194 -11.83 2.57 -13.11
N LEU A 195 -10.89 2.62 -12.17
CA LEU A 195 -9.60 1.95 -12.25
C LEU A 195 -9.65 0.68 -11.43
N GLU A 196 -9.16 -0.42 -11.98
CA GLU A 196 -8.97 -1.66 -11.24
C GLU A 196 -7.65 -1.62 -10.46
N LEU A 197 -7.72 -1.89 -9.17
CA LEU A 197 -6.59 -2.09 -8.28
C LEU A 197 -6.46 -3.59 -7.99
N ALA A 198 -5.38 -4.21 -8.45
CA ALA A 198 -5.11 -5.61 -8.15
C ALA A 198 -4.98 -5.86 -6.64
N SER A 199 -5.21 -7.11 -6.20
CA SER A 199 -4.93 -7.49 -4.81
C SER A 199 -3.48 -7.13 -4.46
N GLY A 200 -3.28 -6.48 -3.31
CA GLY A 200 -1.96 -6.02 -2.87
C GLY A 200 -1.38 -4.84 -3.64
N GLN A 201 -2.05 -4.31 -4.67
CA GLN A 201 -1.56 -3.14 -5.38
C GLN A 201 -1.52 -1.91 -4.48
N GLY A 202 -0.34 -1.27 -4.43
CA GLY A 202 -0.13 -0.09 -3.63
C GLY A 202 -0.58 1.21 -4.28
N PHE A 203 -0.94 2.14 -3.43
CA PHE A 203 -1.27 3.51 -3.76
C PHE A 203 -0.88 4.45 -2.61
N VAL A 204 -0.89 5.74 -2.84
CA VAL A 204 -0.66 6.75 -1.79
C VAL A 204 -1.89 7.62 -1.67
N VAL A 205 -2.29 7.90 -0.45
CA VAL A 205 -3.32 8.89 -0.16
C VAL A 205 -2.70 10.07 0.59
N ASN A 206 -3.11 11.27 0.18
CA ASN A 206 -2.72 12.50 0.87
C ASN A 206 -3.98 13.16 1.42
N SER A 207 -4.01 13.46 2.71
CA SER A 207 -4.99 14.36 3.29
C SER A 207 -4.37 15.75 3.46
N VAL A 208 -5.05 16.80 2.97
CA VAL A 208 -4.46 18.13 2.92
C VAL A 208 -4.79 18.94 4.19
N ASN A 209 -6.04 19.06 4.55
CA ASN A 209 -6.46 19.99 5.61
C ASN A 209 -7.19 19.33 6.79
N SER A 210 -7.97 18.29 6.54
CA SER A 210 -8.82 17.66 7.53
C SER A 210 -8.63 16.15 7.55
N ASN A 211 -9.11 15.49 8.60
CA ASN A 211 -9.15 14.03 8.59
C ASN A 211 -10.12 13.56 7.50
N ALA A 212 -9.64 12.62 6.69
CA ALA A 212 -10.46 11.94 5.69
C ALA A 212 -10.57 10.46 6.02
N VAL A 213 -11.67 9.83 5.63
CA VAL A 213 -11.89 8.39 5.84
C VAL A 213 -12.13 7.73 4.49
N LEU A 214 -11.32 6.70 4.19
CA LEU A 214 -11.53 5.79 3.07
C LEU A 214 -12.25 4.53 3.55
N GLN A 215 -13.30 4.16 2.86
CA GLN A 215 -14.02 2.91 3.07
C GLN A 215 -13.79 1.96 1.89
N PHE A 216 -13.32 0.76 2.20
CA PHE A 216 -13.20 -0.35 1.24
C PHE A 216 -14.44 -1.23 1.28
N PRO A 217 -14.82 -1.87 0.16
CA PRO A 217 -15.93 -2.82 0.13
C PRO A 217 -15.60 -4.05 0.99
N LYS A 218 -16.59 -4.91 1.18
CA LYS A 218 -16.37 -6.24 1.77
C LYS A 218 -15.45 -7.09 0.88
N ALA A 219 -14.64 -7.93 1.50
CA ALA A 219 -13.75 -8.85 0.78
C ALA A 219 -14.52 -9.90 -0.01
N ILE A 220 -15.65 -10.36 0.54
CA ILE A 220 -16.55 -11.35 -0.07
C ILE A 220 -17.91 -10.68 -0.26
N ASN A 221 -18.42 -10.73 -1.48
CA ASN A 221 -19.80 -10.37 -1.75
C ASN A 221 -20.67 -11.59 -1.38
N GLU A 222 -21.59 -11.41 -0.45
CA GLU A 222 -22.61 -12.40 -0.12
C GLU A 222 -23.60 -12.53 -1.26
#